data_7fd7b34edc83f1be79902e5394ce0402
#
_entry.id   7fd7b34edc83f1be79902e5394ce0402
#
_cell.length_a   1.000
_cell.length_b   1.000
_cell.length_c   1.000
_cell.angle_alpha   90.00
_cell.angle_beta   90.00
_cell.angle_gamma   90.00
#
_symmetry.space_group_name_H-M   'P 1'
#
loop_
_entity.id
_entity.type
_entity.pdbx_description
1 polymer ?
#
loop_
_entity_poly.entity_id
_entity_poly.type
_entity_poly.pdbx_seq_one_letter_code
_entity_poly.pdbx_strand_id
1 'polypeptide(L)'
;TIANDISREYVIPKNYGFGISYEILDRLSFGTDLRFQPWKENSGYEGQDNSYKNFLQISSGFEIIPDAEDVNSYFKRVTYRGGLLFKRYPYLINGEETNNIAATFGLSLPVGSISRINLGFEIGKRGSLNKTLAKENYLKFIIGSSINNIWFIKRKFD
;
A
#
# COMPACT_ATOMS: atom_id res chain seq x y z
N THR A 1 -11.40 23.25 -43.04
CA THR A 1 -10.53 22.93 -41.89
C THR A 1 -10.69 21.44 -41.61
N ILE A 2 -9.73 20.63 -42.08
CA ILE A 2 -9.71 19.18 -41.90
C ILE A 2 -9.17 18.96 -40.47
N ALA A 3 -10.01 18.54 -39.53
CA ALA A 3 -9.56 18.04 -38.25
C ALA A 3 -8.83 16.72 -38.53
N ASN A 4 -7.50 16.71 -38.43
CA ASN A 4 -6.73 15.49 -38.38
C ASN A 4 -7.12 14.74 -37.11
N ASP A 5 -7.87 13.68 -37.31
CA ASP A 5 -8.21 12.72 -36.24
C ASP A 5 -6.93 11.95 -35.86
N ILE A 6 -6.19 12.49 -34.89
CA ILE A 6 -4.98 11.85 -34.37
C ILE A 6 -5.44 10.79 -33.38
N SER A 7 -5.70 9.58 -33.85
CA SER A 7 -5.91 8.45 -32.97
C SER A 7 -4.59 8.12 -32.25
N ARG A 8 -4.58 8.26 -30.93
CA ARG A 8 -3.41 7.97 -30.10
C ARG A 8 -3.61 6.61 -29.44
N GLU A 9 -2.75 5.66 -29.75
CA GLU A 9 -2.72 4.37 -29.07
C GLU A 9 -1.94 4.52 -27.74
N TYR A 10 -2.61 4.25 -26.62
CA TYR A 10 -2.01 4.30 -25.30
C TYR A 10 -1.77 2.89 -24.79
N VAL A 11 -0.51 2.49 -24.68
CA VAL A 11 -0.14 1.15 -24.21
C VAL A 11 0.18 1.18 -22.72
N ILE A 12 -0.61 0.44 -21.93
CA ILE A 12 -0.35 0.24 -20.49
C ILE A 12 0.65 -0.91 -20.34
N PRO A 13 1.80 -0.71 -19.66
CA PRO A 13 2.77 -1.78 -19.46
C PRO A 13 2.26 -2.88 -18.55
N LYS A 14 2.81 -4.07 -18.74
CA LYS A 14 2.52 -5.22 -17.87
C LYS A 14 2.92 -4.92 -16.43
N ASN A 15 2.14 -5.44 -15.46
CA ASN A 15 2.41 -5.32 -14.04
C ASN A 15 2.85 -6.68 -13.51
N TYR A 16 4.02 -6.71 -12.86
CA TYR A 16 4.58 -7.88 -12.21
C TYR A 16 4.51 -7.66 -10.70
N GLY A 17 4.02 -8.66 -9.97
CA GLY A 17 3.96 -8.64 -8.51
C GLY A 17 4.47 -9.95 -7.94
N PHE A 18 5.24 -9.84 -6.88
CA PHE A 18 5.72 -10.96 -6.08
C PHE A 18 5.59 -10.59 -4.61
N GLY A 19 5.03 -11.50 -3.81
CA GLY A 19 4.86 -11.32 -2.37
C GLY A 19 5.19 -12.60 -1.63
N ILE A 20 5.73 -12.44 -0.43
CA ILE A 20 5.95 -13.51 0.53
C ILE A 20 5.41 -13.08 1.88
N SER A 21 4.72 -13.99 2.57
CA SER A 21 4.25 -13.78 3.93
C SER A 21 4.57 -15.00 4.77
N TYR A 22 4.81 -14.75 6.06
CA TYR A 22 5.07 -15.78 7.05
C TYR A 22 4.33 -15.44 8.34
N GLU A 23 3.66 -16.44 8.92
CA GLU A 23 2.86 -16.31 10.14
C GLU A 23 3.36 -17.28 11.21
N ILE A 24 3.44 -16.79 12.45
CA ILE A 24 3.91 -17.53 13.60
C ILE A 24 2.80 -17.57 14.65
N LEU A 25 2.30 -18.78 14.96
CA LEU A 25 1.36 -19.06 16.05
C LEU A 25 0.12 -18.16 16.07
N ASP A 26 -0.42 -17.79 14.90
CA ASP A 26 -1.59 -16.90 14.75
C ASP A 26 -1.46 -15.55 15.48
N ARG A 27 -0.24 -15.16 15.88
CA ARG A 27 0.01 -13.96 16.69
C ARG A 27 0.90 -12.94 16.02
N LEU A 28 1.82 -13.40 15.19
CA LEU A 28 2.81 -12.56 14.54
C LEU A 28 2.90 -12.94 13.08
N SER A 29 2.65 -12.00 12.21
CA SER A 29 2.83 -12.17 10.77
C SER A 29 3.79 -11.12 10.21
N PHE A 30 4.55 -11.52 9.20
CA PHE A 30 5.41 -10.67 8.40
C PHE A 30 5.06 -10.82 6.93
N GLY A 31 5.14 -9.72 6.19
CA GLY A 31 4.93 -9.75 4.75
C GLY A 31 5.84 -8.78 4.03
N THR A 32 6.23 -9.16 2.84
CA THR A 32 6.97 -8.30 1.92
C THR A 32 6.40 -8.48 0.51
N ASP A 33 6.12 -7.36 -0.15
CA ASP A 33 5.62 -7.31 -1.51
C ASP A 33 6.53 -6.48 -2.39
N LEU A 34 6.71 -6.93 -3.63
CA LEU A 34 7.41 -6.24 -4.69
C LEU A 34 6.48 -6.10 -5.90
N ARG A 35 6.39 -4.88 -6.45
CA ARG A 35 5.68 -4.61 -7.70
C ARG A 35 6.59 -3.88 -8.68
N PHE A 36 6.52 -4.29 -9.93
CA PHE A 36 7.34 -3.75 -11.00
C PHE A 36 6.50 -3.55 -12.27
N GLN A 37 6.68 -2.39 -12.93
CA GLN A 37 6.10 -2.11 -14.24
C GLN A 37 7.15 -1.46 -15.15
N PRO A 38 7.43 -2.04 -16.34
CA PRO A 38 8.44 -1.54 -17.28
C PRO A 38 7.90 -0.39 -18.13
N TRP A 39 7.70 0.78 -17.53
CA TRP A 39 7.23 1.97 -18.25
C TRP A 39 8.22 2.51 -19.28
N LYS A 40 9.51 2.29 -19.06
CA LYS A 40 10.57 2.74 -19.98
C LYS A 40 10.46 2.12 -21.37
N GLU A 41 9.97 0.89 -21.48
CA GLU A 41 9.83 0.17 -22.74
C GLU A 41 8.65 0.68 -23.58
N ASN A 42 7.67 1.30 -22.95
CA ASN A 42 6.44 1.79 -23.56
C ASN A 42 6.45 3.30 -23.86
N SER A 43 7.59 3.96 -23.71
CA SER A 43 7.76 5.38 -24.02
C SER A 43 7.86 5.66 -25.53
N GLY A 44 7.29 4.79 -26.38
CA GLY A 44 7.32 4.86 -27.82
C GLY A 44 6.38 5.92 -28.42
N TYR A 45 6.67 7.18 -28.16
CA TYR A 45 6.19 8.28 -28.99
C TYR A 45 7.39 8.85 -29.74
N GLU A 46 7.41 8.70 -31.05
CA GLU A 46 8.34 9.41 -31.92
C GLU A 46 8.28 10.90 -31.58
N GLY A 47 9.37 11.45 -31.06
CA GLY A 47 9.55 12.88 -30.81
C GLY A 47 9.40 13.39 -29.40
N GLN A 48 9.14 12.56 -28.39
CA GLN A 48 9.27 12.98 -26.99
C GLN A 48 10.39 12.22 -26.30
N ASP A 49 11.32 12.98 -25.72
CA ASP A 49 12.38 12.50 -24.85
C ASP A 49 11.83 11.48 -23.84
N ASN A 50 12.58 10.40 -23.64
CA ASN A 50 12.29 9.30 -22.72
C ASN A 50 12.07 9.79 -21.27
N SER A 51 10.90 10.36 -21.02
CA SER A 51 10.57 10.94 -19.71
C SER A 51 10.01 9.92 -18.71
N TYR A 52 10.00 8.63 -19.06
CA TYR A 52 9.49 7.59 -18.15
C TYR A 52 10.60 6.70 -17.61
N LYS A 53 10.47 6.36 -16.34
CA LYS A 53 11.28 5.36 -15.64
C LYS A 53 10.42 4.16 -15.27
N ASN A 54 11.05 3.04 -14.96
CA ASN A 54 10.29 1.89 -14.48
C ASN A 54 9.70 2.16 -13.10
N PHE A 55 8.43 1.80 -12.94
CA PHE A 55 7.80 1.80 -11.62
C PHE A 55 8.35 0.64 -10.79
N LEU A 56 8.70 0.93 -9.54
CA LEU A 56 9.10 -0.06 -8.55
C LEU A 56 8.44 0.29 -7.22
N GLN A 57 7.81 -0.70 -6.60
CA GLN A 57 7.31 -0.59 -5.23
C GLN A 57 7.79 -1.77 -4.43
N ILE A 58 8.32 -1.49 -3.24
CA ILE A 58 8.67 -2.48 -2.24
C ILE A 58 7.92 -2.09 -0.97
N SER A 59 7.17 -3.00 -0.40
CA SER A 59 6.49 -2.82 0.87
C SER A 59 6.79 -4.01 1.79
N SER A 60 7.09 -3.71 3.04
CA SER A 60 7.32 -4.72 4.06
C SER A 60 6.60 -4.32 5.34
N GLY A 61 6.03 -5.29 6.03
CA GLY A 61 5.29 -5.01 7.24
C GLY A 61 5.18 -6.21 8.16
N PHE A 62 4.69 -5.92 9.36
CA PHE A 62 4.36 -6.93 10.35
C PHE A 62 3.03 -6.62 11.02
N GLU A 63 2.43 -7.66 11.54
CA GLU A 63 1.22 -7.61 12.36
C GLU A 63 1.43 -8.44 13.62
N ILE A 64 0.99 -7.91 14.76
CA ILE A 64 1.06 -8.58 16.05
C ILE A 64 -0.30 -8.51 16.74
N ILE A 65 -0.80 -9.65 17.18
CA ILE A 65 -1.94 -9.80 18.09
C ILE A 65 -1.43 -10.50 19.34
N PRO A 66 -1.20 -9.79 20.45
CA PRO A 66 -0.60 -10.41 21.66
C PRO A 66 -1.39 -11.60 22.17
N ASP A 67 -2.71 -11.45 22.31
CA ASP A 67 -3.63 -12.52 22.68
C ASP A 67 -5.06 -12.15 22.30
N ALA A 68 -5.58 -12.77 21.25
CA ALA A 68 -6.92 -12.46 20.72
C ALA A 68 -8.06 -12.87 21.66
N GLU A 69 -7.82 -13.83 22.55
CA GLU A 69 -8.84 -14.43 23.43
C GLU A 69 -8.76 -13.92 24.89
N ASP A 70 -7.79 -13.05 25.22
CA ASP A 70 -7.64 -12.52 26.58
C ASP A 70 -8.87 -11.71 26.99
N VAL A 71 -9.58 -12.16 28.04
CA VAL A 71 -10.77 -11.49 28.58
C VAL A 71 -10.42 -10.39 29.59
N ASN A 72 -9.21 -10.43 30.17
CA ASN A 72 -8.80 -9.52 31.22
C ASN A 72 -8.17 -8.24 30.73
N SER A 73 -7.54 -8.27 29.53
CA SER A 73 -6.84 -7.12 28.97
C SER A 73 -7.30 -6.80 27.56
N TYR A 74 -7.94 -5.65 27.42
CA TYR A 74 -8.36 -5.15 26.10
C TYR A 74 -7.20 -4.97 25.13
N PHE A 75 -6.06 -4.43 25.60
CA PHE A 75 -4.90 -4.14 24.77
C PHE A 75 -4.22 -5.38 24.18
N LYS A 76 -4.39 -6.55 24.80
CA LYS A 76 -3.89 -7.80 24.24
C LYS A 76 -4.68 -8.28 23.02
N ARG A 77 -5.94 -7.88 22.90
CA ARG A 77 -6.83 -8.19 21.77
C ARG A 77 -6.69 -7.23 20.62
N VAL A 78 -5.99 -6.10 20.82
CA VAL A 78 -5.71 -5.12 19.79
C VAL A 78 -4.68 -5.70 18.81
N THR A 79 -4.95 -5.53 17.52
CA THR A 79 -3.97 -5.83 16.48
C THR A 79 -3.10 -4.62 16.22
N TYR A 80 -1.80 -4.80 16.32
CA TYR A 80 -0.77 -3.79 16.06
C TYR A 80 -0.10 -4.09 14.74
N ARG A 81 0.06 -3.07 13.89
CA ARG A 81 0.69 -3.19 12.56
C ARG A 81 1.77 -2.16 12.41
N GLY A 82 2.84 -2.53 11.73
CA GLY A 82 3.89 -1.62 11.34
C GLY A 82 4.43 -1.98 9.96
N GLY A 83 4.88 -0.99 9.20
CA GLY A 83 5.38 -1.27 7.87
C GLY A 83 6.22 -0.14 7.29
N LEU A 84 6.95 -0.48 6.23
CA LEU A 84 7.76 0.43 5.44
C LEU A 84 7.36 0.31 3.97
N LEU A 85 7.34 1.42 3.29
CA LEU A 85 7.02 1.54 1.88
C LEU A 85 8.12 2.31 1.17
N PHE A 86 8.65 1.73 0.11
CA PHE A 86 9.43 2.42 -0.89
C PHE A 86 8.71 2.35 -2.24
N LYS A 87 8.58 3.49 -2.92
CA LYS A 87 7.95 3.57 -4.25
C LYS A 87 8.74 4.53 -5.14
N ARG A 88 9.10 4.06 -6.33
CA ARG A 88 9.61 4.88 -7.42
C ARG A 88 8.49 5.06 -8.44
N TYR A 89 8.18 6.30 -8.77
CA TYR A 89 7.17 6.62 -9.77
C TYR A 89 7.74 6.56 -11.18
N PRO A 90 6.91 6.26 -12.20
CA PRO A 90 7.38 6.17 -13.58
C PRO A 90 7.65 7.53 -14.23
N TYR A 91 7.06 8.61 -13.72
CA TYR A 91 7.19 9.95 -14.29
C TYR A 91 8.39 10.70 -13.69
N LEU A 92 8.99 11.53 -14.52
CA LEU A 92 10.02 12.49 -14.11
C LEU A 92 9.37 13.85 -13.88
N ILE A 93 9.84 14.57 -12.87
CA ILE A 93 9.51 15.99 -12.66
C ILE A 93 10.78 16.79 -12.88
N ASN A 94 10.77 17.70 -13.86
CA ASN A 94 11.94 18.46 -14.28
C ASN A 94 13.17 17.57 -14.60
N GLY A 95 12.94 16.40 -15.21
CA GLY A 95 14.01 15.46 -15.55
C GLY A 95 14.52 14.58 -14.38
N GLU A 96 13.98 14.75 -13.17
CA GLU A 96 14.42 14.00 -11.98
C GLU A 96 13.41 12.94 -11.52
N GLU A 97 13.94 11.83 -11.00
CA GLU A 97 13.13 10.71 -10.50
C GLU A 97 12.38 11.10 -9.22
N THR A 98 11.10 10.76 -9.17
CA THR A 98 10.26 10.96 -8.01
C THR A 98 10.13 9.66 -7.22
N ASN A 99 10.55 9.70 -5.97
CA ASN A 99 10.48 8.58 -5.05
C ASN A 99 9.55 8.92 -3.86
N ASN A 100 9.01 7.90 -3.23
CA ASN A 100 8.25 8.01 -1.99
C ASN A 100 8.76 6.96 -0.99
N ILE A 101 9.14 7.42 0.20
CA ILE A 101 9.53 6.57 1.32
C ILE A 101 8.57 6.89 2.47
N ALA A 102 7.93 5.87 3.02
CA ALA A 102 7.00 6.05 4.12
C ALA A 102 7.14 4.94 5.17
N ALA A 103 6.83 5.30 6.40
CA ALA A 103 6.59 4.38 7.49
C ALA A 103 5.10 4.41 7.84
N THR A 104 4.54 3.24 8.13
CA THR A 104 3.13 3.08 8.50
C THR A 104 3.01 2.45 9.87
N PHE A 105 1.97 2.86 10.59
CA PHE A 105 1.57 2.28 11.86
C PHE A 105 0.06 2.11 11.86
N GLY A 106 -0.44 0.97 12.35
CA GLY A 106 -1.85 0.65 12.37
C GLY A 106 -2.30 0.00 13.66
N LEU A 107 -3.52 0.29 14.06
CA LEU A 107 -4.23 -0.34 15.17
C LEU A 107 -5.57 -0.88 14.69
N SER A 108 -5.92 -2.09 15.10
CA SER A 108 -7.26 -2.64 14.90
C SER A 108 -7.87 -2.95 16.25
N LEU A 109 -8.84 -2.13 16.63
CA LEU A 109 -9.51 -2.13 17.91
C LEU A 109 -10.75 -3.01 17.84
N PRO A 110 -10.85 -4.13 18.57
CA PRO A 110 -12.06 -4.94 18.61
C PRO A 110 -13.19 -4.19 19.31
N VAL A 111 -14.36 -4.12 18.65
CA VAL A 111 -15.59 -3.52 19.17
C VAL A 111 -16.69 -4.59 19.14
N GLY A 112 -17.05 -5.08 20.31
CA GLY A 112 -17.95 -6.23 20.40
C GLY A 112 -17.30 -7.53 19.94
N SER A 113 -18.12 -8.51 19.51
CA SER A 113 -17.65 -9.86 19.19
C SER A 113 -17.06 -9.98 17.78
N ILE A 114 -17.49 -9.17 16.83
CA ILE A 114 -17.23 -9.39 15.41
C ILE A 114 -16.84 -8.12 14.63
N SER A 115 -16.92 -6.96 15.27
CA SER A 115 -16.61 -5.67 14.63
C SER A 115 -15.25 -5.15 15.07
N ARG A 116 -14.59 -4.37 14.19
CA ARG A 116 -13.30 -3.73 14.49
C ARG A 116 -13.28 -2.31 13.94
N ILE A 117 -12.64 -1.40 14.68
CA ILE A 117 -12.27 -0.06 14.22
C ILE A 117 -10.79 -0.09 13.89
N ASN A 118 -10.45 0.34 12.67
CA ASN A 118 -9.08 0.36 12.19
C ASN A 118 -8.60 1.81 12.14
N LEU A 119 -7.45 2.06 12.76
CA LEU A 119 -6.76 3.34 12.74
C LEU A 119 -5.42 3.15 12.05
N GLY A 120 -5.08 4.03 11.13
CA GLY A 120 -3.82 3.99 10.40
C GLY A 120 -3.14 5.34 10.35
N PHE A 121 -1.83 5.34 10.49
CA PHE A 121 -0.95 6.49 10.35
C PHE A 121 0.11 6.18 9.32
N GLU A 122 0.38 7.11 8.43
CA GLU A 122 1.47 7.03 7.46
C GLU A 122 2.25 8.34 7.50
N ILE A 123 3.54 8.25 7.73
CA ILE A 123 4.46 9.37 7.66
C ILE A 123 5.45 9.10 6.54
N GLY A 124 5.62 10.04 5.64
CA GLY A 124 6.45 9.82 4.47
C GLY A 124 7.07 11.08 3.89
N LYS A 125 8.01 10.81 3.00
CA LYS A 125 8.67 11.83 2.19
C LYS A 125 8.52 11.45 0.73
N ARG A 126 8.04 12.41 -0.06
CA ARG A 126 7.91 12.30 -1.51
C ARG A 126 8.76 13.37 -2.18
N GLY A 127 9.37 13.04 -3.30
CA GLY A 127 10.15 13.96 -4.10
C GLY A 127 11.41 13.33 -4.68
N SER A 128 12.29 14.15 -5.25
CA SER A 128 13.56 13.69 -5.79
C SER A 128 14.59 13.48 -4.68
N LEU A 129 15.48 12.52 -4.87
CA LEU A 129 16.66 12.33 -4.02
C LEU A 129 17.69 13.45 -4.22
N ASN A 130 17.65 14.15 -5.36
CA ASN A 130 18.51 15.29 -5.64
C ASN A 130 17.98 16.58 -5.03
N LYS A 131 18.88 17.53 -4.73
CA LYS A 131 18.58 18.74 -3.96
C LYS A 131 17.74 19.80 -4.71
N THR A 132 17.50 19.62 -6.02
CA THR A 132 16.95 20.65 -6.90
C THR A 132 15.42 20.68 -6.95
N LEU A 133 14.74 19.59 -6.51
CA LEU A 133 13.29 19.49 -6.50
C LEU A 133 12.70 19.60 -5.09
N ALA A 134 11.49 20.13 -5.04
CA ALA A 134 10.72 20.22 -3.80
C ALA A 134 10.53 18.83 -3.17
N LYS A 135 10.87 18.72 -1.90
CA LYS A 135 10.60 17.55 -1.06
C LYS A 135 9.35 17.82 -0.26
N GLU A 136 8.39 16.92 -0.35
CA GLU A 136 7.16 16.96 0.42
C GLU A 136 7.26 15.98 1.59
N ASN A 137 7.09 16.48 2.81
CA ASN A 137 6.83 15.62 3.97
C ASN A 137 5.32 15.57 4.17
N TYR A 138 4.76 14.39 4.37
CA TYR A 138 3.33 14.23 4.59
C TYR A 138 3.04 13.33 5.79
N LEU A 139 1.92 13.61 6.42
CA LEU A 139 1.29 12.77 7.41
C LEU A 139 -0.13 12.44 6.92
N LYS A 140 -0.46 11.15 6.90
CA LYS A 140 -1.79 10.67 6.51
C LYS A 140 -2.38 9.89 7.67
N PHE A 141 -3.64 10.18 7.96
CA PHE A 141 -4.44 9.49 8.95
C PHE A 141 -5.61 8.77 8.25
N ILE A 142 -5.87 7.53 8.62
CA ILE A 142 -6.89 6.68 8.02
C ILE A 142 -7.73 6.09 9.14
N ILE A 143 -9.04 6.21 9.01
CA ILE A 143 -10.01 5.55 9.88
C ILE A 143 -10.86 4.63 9.01
N GLY A 144 -11.06 3.41 9.46
CA GLY A 144 -11.92 2.43 8.81
C GLY A 144 -12.69 1.61 9.82
N SER A 145 -13.76 0.97 9.39
CA SER A 145 -14.51 0.01 10.19
C SER A 145 -14.69 -1.29 9.43
N SER A 146 -14.59 -2.40 10.14
CA SER A 146 -14.93 -3.73 9.62
C SER A 146 -16.07 -4.28 10.46
N ILE A 147 -17.17 -4.66 9.80
CA ILE A 147 -18.32 -5.27 10.43
C ILE A 147 -18.48 -6.64 9.80
N ASN A 148 -18.26 -7.69 10.59
CA ASN A 148 -18.52 -9.06 10.17
C ASN A 148 -19.87 -9.50 10.75
N ASN A 149 -20.65 -10.23 9.97
CA ASN A 149 -21.89 -10.83 10.45
C ASN A 149 -21.89 -12.33 10.11
N ILE A 150 -22.31 -13.13 11.08
CA ILE A 150 -22.45 -14.58 10.87
C ILE A 150 -23.86 -14.81 10.35
N TRP A 151 -23.98 -15.06 9.06
CA TRP A 151 -25.22 -15.45 8.42
C TRP A 151 -25.35 -16.98 8.52
N PHE A 152 -26.57 -17.49 8.78
CA PHE A 152 -26.86 -18.92 8.85
C PHE A 152 -26.30 -19.67 10.08
N ILE A 153 -26.63 -19.21 11.27
CA ILE A 153 -26.48 -20.04 12.47
C ILE A 153 -27.59 -21.11 12.42
N LYS A 154 -27.19 -22.36 12.21
CA LYS A 154 -28.10 -23.49 12.29
C LYS A 154 -28.59 -23.62 13.75
N ARG A 155 -29.88 -23.37 14.00
CA ARG A 155 -30.46 -23.60 15.32
C ARG A 155 -30.36 -25.10 15.65
N LYS A 156 -29.67 -25.46 16.71
CA LYS A 156 -29.81 -26.78 17.31
C LYS A 156 -31.20 -26.81 17.96
N PHE A 157 -32.06 -27.63 17.45
CA PHE A 157 -33.25 -28.07 18.18
C PHE A 157 -32.79 -29.19 19.07
N ASP A 158 -32.95 -29.05 20.39
CA ASP A 158 -32.89 -30.11 21.37
C ASP A 158 -34.14 -30.96 21.29
#